data_13b7bb38661444293948571dc7522e83
#
_entry.id   13b7bb38661444293948571dc7522e83
#
_cell.length_a   1.000
_cell.length_b   1.000
_cell.length_c   1.000
_cell.angle_alpha   90.00
_cell.angle_beta   90.00
_cell.angle_gamma   90.00
#
_symmetry.space_group_name_H-M   'P 1'
#
loop_
_entity.id
_entity.type
_entity.pdbx_description
1 polymer ?
#
loop_
_entity_poly.entity_id
_entity_poly.type
_entity_poly.pdbx_seq_one_letter_code
_entity_poly.pdbx_strand_id
1 'polypeptide(L)'
;LCFMTNSGSEAVEAAIKLARYHTRRSRFIGFYGGFHGRTMGALAFTASKAIQRRHFYPMMTGVVHVPFPNPYRPRLSFDPTKADYGDAVIQYIEDFIFQYECPPEDVAAFLLEPIQGEGGYVVPPDSFFPRLRALCDKHGILLIVDEVQSGMGRTGKWWAVQHWNVEPDMVCAAKGIASGMP
;
A
#
# COMPACT_ATOMS: atom_id res chain seq x y z
N LEU A 1 -2.11 -19.63 3.48
CA LEU A 1 -0.80 -20.08 3.03
C LEU A 1 0.26 -19.09 3.47
N CYS A 2 1.46 -19.60 3.82
CA CYS A 2 2.60 -18.79 4.21
C CYS A 2 3.76 -19.05 3.23
N PHE A 3 4.47 -17.97 2.86
CA PHE A 3 5.69 -18.03 2.04
C PHE A 3 6.82 -17.36 2.81
N MET A 4 7.85 -18.14 3.16
CA MET A 4 8.96 -17.66 3.99
C MET A 4 10.04 -16.99 3.14
N THR A 5 10.53 -15.84 3.61
CA THR A 5 11.61 -15.06 3.00
C THR A 5 12.56 -14.57 4.08
N ASN A 6 13.68 -13.93 3.72
CA ASN A 6 14.69 -13.46 4.69
C ASN A 6 14.51 -11.98 5.11
N SER A 7 13.65 -11.23 4.43
CA SER A 7 13.51 -9.79 4.71
C SER A 7 12.15 -9.24 4.26
N GLY A 8 11.78 -8.07 4.81
CA GLY A 8 10.58 -7.36 4.37
C GLY A 8 10.60 -7.00 2.89
N SER A 9 11.76 -6.62 2.33
CA SER A 9 11.88 -6.35 0.89
C SER A 9 11.59 -7.59 0.07
N GLU A 10 12.08 -8.77 0.46
CA GLU A 10 11.81 -10.03 -0.23
C GLU A 10 10.34 -10.45 -0.10
N ALA A 11 9.71 -10.22 1.06
CA ALA A 11 8.28 -10.45 1.24
C ALA A 11 7.46 -9.58 0.28
N VAL A 12 7.81 -8.31 0.14
CA VAL A 12 7.17 -7.39 -0.82
C VAL A 12 7.39 -7.83 -2.26
N GLU A 13 8.62 -8.22 -2.63
CA GLU A 13 8.93 -8.75 -3.98
C GLU A 13 8.12 -10.02 -4.28
N ALA A 14 7.98 -10.92 -3.31
CA ALA A 14 7.18 -12.13 -3.45
C ALA A 14 5.69 -11.79 -3.66
N ALA A 15 5.14 -10.84 -2.89
CA ALA A 15 3.76 -10.38 -3.04
C ALA A 15 3.50 -9.75 -4.41
N ILE A 16 4.41 -8.90 -4.91
CA ILE A 16 4.33 -8.31 -6.26
C ILE A 16 4.29 -9.41 -7.33
N LYS A 17 5.20 -10.39 -7.23
CA LYS A 17 5.25 -11.49 -8.20
C LYS A 17 4.00 -12.34 -8.16
N LEU A 18 3.51 -12.67 -6.96
CA LEU A 18 2.30 -13.47 -6.78
C LEU A 18 1.07 -12.74 -7.34
N ALA A 19 0.92 -11.44 -7.05
CA ALA A 19 -0.18 -10.63 -7.57
C ALA A 19 -0.21 -10.62 -9.09
N ARG A 20 0.93 -10.38 -9.74
CA ARG A 20 1.06 -10.42 -11.21
C ARG A 20 0.72 -11.80 -11.78
N TYR A 21 1.26 -12.84 -11.15
CA TYR A 21 1.04 -14.21 -11.62
C TYR A 21 -0.43 -14.63 -11.51
N HIS A 22 -1.06 -14.28 -10.40
CA HIS A 22 -2.47 -14.64 -10.13
C HIS A 22 -3.44 -13.86 -11.02
N THR A 23 -3.29 -12.54 -11.06
CA THR A 23 -4.25 -11.68 -11.77
C THR A 23 -3.99 -11.57 -13.27
N ARG A 24 -2.78 -11.86 -13.72
CA ARG A 24 -2.27 -11.60 -15.09
C ARG A 24 -2.29 -10.11 -15.45
N ARG A 25 -2.42 -9.22 -14.46
CA ARG A 25 -2.38 -7.78 -14.61
C ARG A 25 -0.97 -7.25 -14.30
N SER A 26 -0.59 -6.12 -14.90
CA SER A 26 0.78 -5.61 -14.82
C SER A 26 0.96 -4.34 -14.02
N ARG A 27 -0.15 -3.62 -13.75
CA ARG A 27 -0.13 -2.33 -13.08
C ARG A 27 -0.37 -2.49 -11.57
N PHE A 28 0.14 -1.52 -10.81
CA PHE A 28 -0.03 -1.45 -9.36
C PHE A 28 -0.29 -0.03 -8.93
N ILE A 29 -0.96 0.12 -7.80
CA ILE A 29 -1.10 1.43 -7.16
C ILE A 29 -0.42 1.39 -5.80
N GLY A 30 0.55 2.30 -5.61
CA GLY A 30 1.23 2.58 -4.36
C GLY A 30 0.88 3.97 -3.84
N PHE A 31 1.41 4.33 -2.67
CA PHE A 31 1.07 5.60 -2.02
C PHE A 31 2.32 6.44 -1.73
N TYR A 32 2.22 7.75 -1.97
CA TYR A 32 3.26 8.67 -1.53
C TYR A 32 3.43 8.61 -0.01
N GLY A 33 4.68 8.70 0.44
CA GLY A 33 5.04 8.51 1.84
C GLY A 33 5.33 7.07 2.24
N GLY A 34 4.98 6.08 1.40
CA GLY A 34 5.21 4.66 1.66
C GLY A 34 6.68 4.25 1.60
N PHE A 35 7.07 3.27 2.43
CA PHE A 35 8.39 2.64 2.40
C PHE A 35 8.24 1.12 2.40
N HIS A 36 8.68 0.46 1.34
CA HIS A 36 8.44 -0.97 1.11
C HIS A 36 9.71 -1.78 0.89
N GLY A 37 10.87 -1.15 0.94
CA GLY A 37 12.16 -1.80 0.76
C GLY A 37 13.07 -1.09 -0.25
N ARG A 38 14.24 -1.70 -0.51
CA ARG A 38 15.31 -1.11 -1.34
C ARG A 38 15.75 -2.00 -2.51
N THR A 39 15.12 -3.17 -2.71
CA THR A 39 15.27 -3.95 -3.94
C THR A 39 14.49 -3.28 -5.07
N MET A 40 14.82 -3.53 -6.32
CA MET A 40 14.33 -2.72 -7.44
C MET A 40 12.79 -2.75 -7.59
N GLY A 41 12.13 -3.86 -7.30
CA GLY A 41 10.67 -3.94 -7.30
C GLY A 41 10.06 -3.23 -6.10
N ALA A 42 10.54 -3.53 -4.88
CA ALA A 42 10.07 -2.85 -3.66
C ALA A 42 10.36 -1.34 -3.68
N LEU A 43 11.52 -0.94 -4.25
CA LEU A 43 11.91 0.47 -4.41
C LEU A 43 10.97 1.22 -5.34
N ALA A 44 10.36 0.54 -6.32
CA ALA A 44 9.37 1.16 -7.19
C ALA A 44 8.13 1.66 -6.42
N PHE A 45 7.78 1.02 -5.31
CA PHE A 45 6.70 1.45 -4.41
C PHE A 45 7.17 2.42 -3.31
N THR A 46 8.46 2.37 -2.94
CA THR A 46 9.01 3.27 -1.91
C THR A 46 8.99 4.71 -2.40
N ALA A 47 8.20 5.55 -1.75
CA ALA A 47 8.00 6.96 -2.11
C ALA A 47 7.97 7.88 -0.86
N SER A 48 8.62 7.45 0.24
CA SER A 48 8.70 8.25 1.48
C SER A 48 9.66 9.42 1.34
N LYS A 49 10.78 9.27 0.62
CA LYS A 49 11.77 10.33 0.37
C LYS A 49 12.40 10.16 -1.00
N ALA A 50 12.49 11.24 -1.78
CA ALA A 50 13.09 11.21 -3.11
C ALA A 50 14.54 10.70 -3.12
N ILE A 51 15.31 10.96 -2.07
CA ILE A 51 16.71 10.53 -1.96
C ILE A 51 16.87 9.00 -1.97
N GLN A 52 15.86 8.25 -1.53
CA GLN A 52 15.88 6.78 -1.53
C GLN A 52 15.82 6.18 -2.92
N ARG A 53 15.27 6.92 -3.89
CA ARG A 53 15.08 6.51 -5.30
C ARG A 53 16.13 7.12 -6.23
N ARG A 54 16.86 8.13 -5.75
CA ARG A 54 17.83 8.88 -6.55
C ARG A 54 18.94 7.95 -7.07
N HIS A 55 19.23 8.05 -8.37
CA HIS A 55 20.24 7.28 -9.10
C HIS A 55 19.95 5.77 -9.31
N PHE A 56 18.73 5.29 -8.96
CA PHE A 56 18.34 3.89 -9.14
C PHE A 56 17.33 3.69 -10.26
N TYR A 57 17.11 4.67 -11.11
CA TYR A 57 16.25 4.52 -12.29
C TYR A 57 17.01 3.83 -13.44
N PRO A 58 16.34 3.01 -14.28
CA PRO A 58 14.93 2.66 -14.23
C PRO A 58 14.64 1.60 -13.16
N MET A 59 13.55 1.78 -12.41
CA MET A 59 13.00 0.79 -11.48
C MET A 59 11.95 -0.08 -12.19
N MET A 60 11.34 -1.02 -11.46
CA MET A 60 10.19 -1.76 -11.98
C MET A 60 9.11 -0.79 -12.47
N THR A 61 8.66 -0.98 -13.70
CA THR A 61 7.61 -0.18 -14.31
C THR A 61 6.20 -0.64 -13.89
N GLY A 62 5.20 0.21 -14.12
CA GLY A 62 3.79 -0.13 -13.88
C GLY A 62 3.27 0.25 -12.50
N VAL A 63 4.03 0.97 -11.69
CA VAL A 63 3.57 1.50 -10.39
C VAL A 63 3.12 2.95 -10.54
N VAL A 64 1.86 3.20 -10.21
CA VAL A 64 1.27 4.54 -10.08
C VAL A 64 1.23 4.91 -8.62
N HIS A 65 1.60 6.15 -8.28
CA HIS A 65 1.52 6.62 -6.89
C HIS A 65 0.39 7.62 -6.71
N VAL A 66 -0.38 7.41 -5.65
CA VAL A 66 -1.46 8.31 -5.24
C VAL A 66 -1.19 8.89 -3.85
N PRO A 67 -1.81 10.01 -3.47
CA PRO A 67 -1.69 10.53 -2.12
C PRO A 67 -2.16 9.51 -1.08
N PHE A 68 -1.38 9.33 0.00
CA PHE A 68 -1.87 8.61 1.18
C PHE A 68 -2.82 9.52 1.96
N PRO A 69 -3.92 9.00 2.54
CA PRO A 69 -4.91 9.81 3.23
C PRO A 69 -4.41 10.32 4.58
N ASN A 70 -3.60 11.37 4.53
CA ASN A 70 -3.10 12.08 5.70
C ASN A 70 -4.00 13.28 6.01
N PRO A 71 -4.91 13.19 7.00
CA PRO A 71 -5.86 14.27 7.28
C PRO A 71 -5.18 15.52 7.86
N TYR A 72 -4.02 15.36 8.48
CA TYR A 72 -3.26 16.50 9.01
C TYR A 72 -2.59 17.34 7.90
N ARG A 73 -2.24 16.71 6.76
CA ARG A 73 -1.61 17.37 5.61
C ARG A 73 -2.23 16.89 4.30
N PRO A 74 -3.50 17.24 4.04
CA PRO A 74 -4.19 16.80 2.83
C PRO A 74 -3.50 17.34 1.59
N ARG A 75 -3.42 16.51 0.54
CA ARG A 75 -2.83 16.84 -0.75
C ARG A 75 -3.88 17.06 -1.85
N LEU A 76 -5.09 16.61 -1.58
CA LEU A 76 -6.24 16.79 -2.46
C LEU A 76 -7.21 17.78 -1.80
N SER A 77 -7.89 18.59 -2.61
CA SER A 77 -9.01 19.38 -2.13
C SER A 77 -10.19 18.47 -1.80
N PHE A 78 -10.85 18.69 -0.68
CA PHE A 78 -12.06 17.98 -0.29
C PHE A 78 -12.93 18.87 0.58
N ASP A 79 -14.22 18.56 0.65
CA ASP A 79 -15.19 19.25 1.52
C ASP A 79 -15.40 18.42 2.79
N PRO A 80 -14.86 18.83 3.93
CA PRO A 80 -14.96 18.05 5.17
C PRO A 80 -16.39 17.97 5.74
N THR A 81 -17.33 18.72 5.16
CA THR A 81 -18.76 18.64 5.55
C THR A 81 -19.49 17.49 4.85
N LYS A 82 -18.92 16.94 3.76
CA LYS A 82 -19.54 15.89 2.93
C LYS A 82 -18.88 14.53 3.09
N ALA A 83 -17.56 14.50 3.29
CA ALA A 83 -16.79 13.27 3.38
C ALA A 83 -15.51 13.49 4.19
N ASP A 84 -14.92 12.44 4.70
CA ASP A 84 -13.58 12.54 5.28
C ASP A 84 -12.49 12.47 4.19
N TYR A 85 -11.23 12.66 4.59
CA TYR A 85 -10.13 12.68 3.62
C TYR A 85 -9.82 11.30 3.02
N GLY A 86 -10.20 10.22 3.70
CA GLY A 86 -10.12 8.86 3.17
C GLY A 86 -11.02 8.67 1.96
N ASP A 87 -12.25 9.15 2.07
CA ASP A 87 -13.22 9.15 0.96
C ASP A 87 -12.71 9.95 -0.25
N ALA A 88 -12.14 11.12 0.00
CA ALA A 88 -11.60 11.97 -1.07
C ALA A 88 -10.46 11.30 -1.84
N VAL A 89 -9.62 10.53 -1.17
CA VAL A 89 -8.53 9.77 -1.83
C VAL A 89 -9.12 8.63 -2.67
N ILE A 90 -10.10 7.90 -2.17
CA ILE A 90 -10.77 6.83 -2.94
C ILE A 90 -11.47 7.42 -4.18
N GLN A 91 -12.19 8.52 -4.01
CA GLN A 91 -12.83 9.21 -5.14
C GLN A 91 -11.81 9.68 -6.18
N TYR A 92 -10.67 10.22 -5.75
CA TYR A 92 -9.59 10.59 -6.67
C TYR A 92 -9.06 9.39 -7.46
N ILE A 93 -8.96 8.22 -6.84
CA ILE A 93 -8.55 7.01 -7.54
C ILE A 93 -9.58 6.62 -8.61
N GLU A 94 -10.87 6.61 -8.27
CA GLU A 94 -11.93 6.25 -9.22
C GLU A 94 -12.09 7.28 -10.35
N ASP A 95 -12.14 8.57 -10.02
CA ASP A 95 -12.49 9.63 -10.97
C ASP A 95 -11.30 10.09 -11.81
N PHE A 96 -10.07 9.92 -11.32
CA PHE A 96 -8.88 10.40 -12.02
C PHE A 96 -7.93 9.28 -12.43
N ILE A 97 -7.46 8.48 -11.48
CA ILE A 97 -6.44 7.45 -11.78
C ILE A 97 -6.99 6.38 -12.73
N PHE A 98 -8.18 5.87 -12.45
CA PHE A 98 -8.79 4.83 -13.29
C PHE A 98 -9.21 5.34 -14.66
N GLN A 99 -9.54 6.62 -14.77
CA GLN A 99 -9.98 7.20 -16.05
C GLN A 99 -8.83 7.63 -16.95
N TYR A 100 -7.73 8.13 -16.39
CA TYR A 100 -6.70 8.82 -17.18
C TYR A 100 -5.32 8.15 -17.14
N GLU A 101 -5.03 7.30 -16.17
CA GLU A 101 -3.68 6.78 -16.02
C GLU A 101 -3.60 5.25 -15.99
N CYS A 102 -4.52 4.60 -15.32
CA CYS A 102 -4.45 3.17 -15.07
C CYS A 102 -5.85 2.55 -14.95
N PRO A 103 -6.42 2.00 -16.03
CA PRO A 103 -7.73 1.35 -15.99
C PRO A 103 -7.76 0.25 -14.91
N PRO A 104 -8.85 0.10 -14.14
CA PRO A 104 -8.89 -0.84 -13.02
C PRO A 104 -8.68 -2.30 -13.43
N GLU A 105 -9.03 -2.67 -14.65
CA GLU A 105 -8.79 -4.01 -15.22
C GLU A 105 -7.31 -4.34 -15.43
N ASP A 106 -6.42 -3.35 -15.49
CA ASP A 106 -4.97 -3.52 -15.59
C ASP A 106 -4.28 -3.56 -14.21
N VAL A 107 -4.99 -3.17 -13.15
CA VAL A 107 -4.42 -3.09 -11.80
C VAL A 107 -4.42 -4.47 -11.14
N ALA A 108 -3.24 -5.00 -10.85
CA ALA A 108 -3.05 -6.26 -10.13
C ALA A 108 -3.36 -6.09 -8.64
N ALA A 109 -2.83 -5.03 -8.02
CA ALA A 109 -2.98 -4.80 -6.60
C ALA A 109 -2.76 -3.34 -6.18
N PHE A 110 -3.36 -2.97 -5.05
CA PHE A 110 -2.87 -1.91 -4.18
C PHE A 110 -1.82 -2.48 -3.23
N LEU A 111 -0.73 -1.74 -3.00
CA LEU A 111 0.28 -2.09 -1.99
C LEU A 111 0.55 -0.88 -1.11
N LEU A 112 0.34 -1.03 0.20
CA LEU A 112 0.47 0.05 1.16
C LEU A 112 0.72 -0.43 2.60
N GLU A 113 1.31 0.44 3.41
CA GLU A 113 1.35 0.27 4.86
C GLU A 113 -0.01 0.65 5.46
N PRO A 114 -0.58 -0.13 6.41
CA PRO A 114 -1.82 0.28 7.10
C PRO A 114 -1.65 1.60 7.88
N ILE A 115 -0.49 1.77 8.49
CA ILE A 115 -0.03 3.00 9.11
C ILE A 115 1.36 3.26 8.55
N GLN A 116 1.58 4.39 7.89
CA GLN A 116 2.89 4.70 7.34
C GLN A 116 3.92 4.92 8.46
N GLY A 117 5.04 4.19 8.41
CA GLY A 117 6.14 4.30 9.37
C GLY A 117 7.14 5.38 8.98
N GLU A 118 7.96 5.12 7.97
CA GLU A 118 9.00 6.04 7.45
C GLU A 118 8.42 7.36 6.90
N GLY A 119 7.18 7.35 6.49
CA GLY A 119 6.43 8.53 6.03
C GLY A 119 6.02 9.48 7.16
N GLY A 120 6.16 9.08 8.44
CA GLY A 120 5.92 9.94 9.60
C GLY A 120 4.83 9.48 10.55
N TYR A 121 4.60 8.18 10.68
CA TYR A 121 3.55 7.57 11.53
C TYR A 121 2.15 8.12 11.22
N VAL A 122 1.80 8.04 9.95
CA VAL A 122 0.53 8.56 9.43
C VAL A 122 -0.55 7.50 9.55
N VAL A 123 -1.59 7.80 10.33
CA VAL A 123 -2.79 6.97 10.48
C VAL A 123 -3.86 7.51 9.53
N PRO A 124 -4.42 6.67 8.64
CA PRO A 124 -5.48 7.11 7.73
C PRO A 124 -6.82 7.22 8.48
N PRO A 125 -7.79 7.97 7.94
CA PRO A 125 -9.16 8.03 8.48
C PRO A 125 -9.84 6.64 8.50
N ASP A 126 -10.82 6.49 9.38
CA ASP A 126 -11.51 5.22 9.59
C ASP A 126 -12.26 4.72 8.36
N SER A 127 -12.71 5.62 7.48
CA SER A 127 -13.40 5.26 6.24
C SER A 127 -12.50 4.61 5.19
N PHE A 128 -11.19 4.91 5.21
CA PHE A 128 -10.29 4.62 4.10
C PHE A 128 -10.18 3.13 3.77
N PHE A 129 -9.80 2.29 4.75
CA PHE A 129 -9.59 0.86 4.49
C PHE A 129 -10.87 0.12 4.10
N PRO A 130 -12.03 0.33 4.76
CA PRO A 130 -13.28 -0.28 4.31
C PRO A 130 -13.65 0.10 2.87
N ARG A 131 -13.47 1.35 2.49
CA ARG A 131 -13.72 1.80 1.12
C ARG A 131 -12.71 1.27 0.12
N LEU A 132 -11.43 1.22 0.48
CA LEU A 132 -10.39 0.63 -0.36
C LEU A 132 -10.67 -0.87 -0.59
N ARG A 133 -11.10 -1.60 0.44
CA ARG A 133 -11.49 -3.01 0.30
C ARG A 133 -12.67 -3.16 -0.66
N ALA A 134 -13.71 -2.35 -0.48
CA ALA A 134 -14.87 -2.36 -1.38
C ALA A 134 -14.49 -2.04 -2.83
N LEU A 135 -13.56 -1.09 -3.05
CA LEU A 135 -13.04 -0.77 -4.38
C LEU A 135 -12.28 -1.96 -4.98
N CYS A 136 -11.44 -2.61 -4.19
CA CYS A 136 -10.72 -3.82 -4.59
C CYS A 136 -11.68 -4.93 -5.01
N ASP A 137 -12.70 -5.19 -4.20
CA ASP A 137 -13.71 -6.23 -4.47
C ASP A 137 -14.50 -5.94 -5.75
N LYS A 138 -14.89 -4.69 -5.94
CA LYS A 138 -15.63 -4.22 -7.13
C LYS A 138 -14.88 -4.51 -8.44
N HIS A 139 -13.56 -4.39 -8.45
CA HIS A 139 -12.74 -4.49 -9.66
C HIS A 139 -11.87 -5.76 -9.72
N GLY A 140 -11.93 -6.63 -8.70
CA GLY A 140 -11.07 -7.81 -8.60
C GLY A 140 -9.59 -7.44 -8.49
N ILE A 141 -9.27 -6.36 -7.77
CA ILE A 141 -7.92 -5.88 -7.47
C ILE A 141 -7.50 -6.46 -6.13
N LEU A 142 -6.27 -6.91 -5.99
CA LEU A 142 -5.78 -7.44 -4.73
C LEU A 142 -5.39 -6.30 -3.77
N LEU A 143 -5.65 -6.50 -2.47
CA LEU A 143 -5.19 -5.64 -1.40
C LEU A 143 -3.99 -6.27 -0.71
N ILE A 144 -2.81 -5.68 -0.88
CA ILE A 144 -1.57 -6.10 -0.23
C ILE A 144 -1.24 -5.09 0.87
N VAL A 145 -1.19 -5.53 2.12
CA VAL A 145 -0.77 -4.67 3.23
C VAL A 145 0.65 -5.01 3.66
N ASP A 146 1.46 -3.98 3.76
CA ASP A 146 2.82 -4.06 4.28
C ASP A 146 2.81 -3.80 5.79
N GLU A 147 2.79 -4.88 6.54
CA GLU A 147 2.81 -4.90 8.01
C GLU A 147 4.22 -5.11 8.58
N VAL A 148 5.25 -4.90 7.76
CA VAL A 148 6.66 -5.08 8.17
C VAL A 148 7.00 -4.20 9.37
N GLN A 149 6.44 -3.00 9.46
CA GLN A 149 6.65 -2.09 10.58
C GLN A 149 5.47 -2.02 11.55
N SER A 150 4.25 -2.05 11.05
CA SER A 150 3.03 -1.84 11.83
C SER A 150 2.50 -3.12 12.50
N GLY A 151 2.89 -4.28 12.00
CA GLY A 151 2.43 -5.58 12.50
C GLY A 151 3.09 -6.03 13.80
N MET A 152 2.81 -7.26 14.16
CA MET A 152 3.37 -7.97 15.33
C MET A 152 3.13 -7.24 16.64
N GLY A 153 1.93 -6.70 16.84
CA GLY A 153 1.53 -6.06 18.10
C GLY A 153 1.94 -4.59 18.23
N ARG A 154 2.65 -4.01 17.24
CA ARG A 154 3.17 -2.63 17.32
C ARG A 154 2.09 -1.58 17.61
N THR A 155 0.89 -1.79 17.11
CA THR A 155 -0.24 -0.84 17.23
C THR A 155 -1.31 -1.29 18.23
N GLY A 156 -1.04 -2.35 19.02
CA GLY A 156 -1.97 -2.92 19.99
C GLY A 156 -2.85 -4.05 19.43
N LYS A 157 -2.77 -4.33 18.12
CA LYS A 157 -3.35 -5.52 17.50
C LYS A 157 -2.25 -6.31 16.79
N TRP A 158 -2.46 -7.61 16.51
CA TRP A 158 -1.49 -8.43 15.77
C TRP A 158 -1.10 -7.78 14.45
N TRP A 159 -2.10 -7.33 13.68
CA TRP A 159 -1.95 -6.61 12.43
C TRP A 159 -2.63 -5.26 12.54
N ALA A 160 -1.97 -4.20 12.10
CA ALA A 160 -2.54 -2.86 12.17
C ALA A 160 -3.82 -2.73 11.35
N VAL A 161 -3.93 -3.42 10.21
CA VAL A 161 -5.15 -3.41 9.39
C VAL A 161 -6.40 -3.87 10.14
N GLN A 162 -6.26 -4.65 11.22
CA GLN A 162 -7.36 -5.07 12.09
C GLN A 162 -8.07 -3.92 12.81
N HIS A 163 -7.45 -2.73 12.88
CA HIS A 163 -8.13 -1.55 13.45
C HIS A 163 -9.34 -1.13 12.62
N TRP A 164 -9.32 -1.40 11.33
CA TRP A 164 -10.41 -1.11 10.39
C TRP A 164 -11.31 -2.31 10.08
N ASN A 165 -11.07 -3.46 10.74
CA ASN A 165 -11.81 -4.70 10.49
C ASN A 165 -11.84 -5.11 9.01
N VAL A 166 -10.72 -4.92 8.31
CA VAL A 166 -10.55 -5.27 6.89
C VAL A 166 -9.63 -6.46 6.77
N GLU A 167 -9.99 -7.40 5.90
CA GLU A 167 -9.18 -8.57 5.56
C GLU A 167 -8.48 -8.32 4.22
N PRO A 168 -7.13 -8.22 4.21
CA PRO A 168 -6.36 -8.08 2.99
C PRO A 168 -6.17 -9.44 2.31
N ASP A 169 -5.87 -9.42 1.00
CA ASP A 169 -5.54 -10.63 0.25
C ASP A 169 -4.14 -11.15 0.59
N MET A 170 -3.20 -10.24 0.89
CA MET A 170 -1.83 -10.58 1.28
C MET A 170 -1.32 -9.65 2.38
N VAL A 171 -0.54 -10.22 3.29
CA VAL A 171 0.18 -9.50 4.35
C VAL A 171 1.68 -9.74 4.19
N CYS A 172 2.46 -8.68 4.05
CA CYS A 172 3.92 -8.74 4.13
C CYS A 172 4.35 -8.47 5.58
N ALA A 173 5.12 -9.38 6.16
CA ALA A 173 5.59 -9.30 7.54
C ALA A 173 7.11 -9.51 7.63
N ALA A 174 7.74 -8.83 8.57
CA ALA A 174 9.16 -8.99 8.90
C ALA A 174 9.45 -8.33 10.26
N LYS A 175 10.69 -7.89 10.50
CA LYS A 175 11.13 -7.23 11.74
C LYS A 175 10.70 -8.01 12.99
N GLY A 176 9.65 -7.57 13.67
CA GLY A 176 9.19 -8.15 14.94
C GLY A 176 8.82 -9.62 14.90
N ILE A 177 8.44 -10.16 13.72
CA ILE A 177 8.05 -11.57 13.60
C ILE A 177 9.20 -12.55 13.93
N ALA A 178 10.43 -12.14 13.61
CA ALA A 178 11.61 -12.97 13.79
C ALA A 178 12.32 -12.76 15.15
N SER A 179 11.89 -11.78 15.95
CA SER A 179 12.47 -11.47 17.27
C SER A 179 14.01 -11.33 17.27
N GLY A 180 14.57 -10.80 16.16
CA GLY A 180 16.02 -10.61 15.99
C GLY A 180 16.75 -11.76 15.26
N MET A 181 16.05 -12.79 14.87
CA MET A 181 16.58 -13.83 13.98
C MET A 181 16.43 -13.41 12.52
N PRO A 182 17.34 -13.83 11.62
CA PRO A 182 17.18 -13.60 10.19
C PRO A 182 16.05 -14.44 9.58
#